data_cbaad3b52842c24761557fd77169998b
#
_entry.id   cbaad3b52842c24761557fd77169998b
#
_cell.length_a   1.000
_cell.length_b   1.000
_cell.length_c   1.000
_cell.angle_alpha   90.00
_cell.angle_beta   90.00
_cell.angle_gamma   90.00
#
_symmetry.space_group_name_H-M   'P 1'
#
loop_
_entity.id
_entity.type
_entity.pdbx_description
1 polymer ?
#
loop_
_entity_poly.entity_id
_entity_poly.type
_entity_poly.pdbx_seq_one_letter_code
_entity_poly.pdbx_strand_id
1 'polypeptide(L)'
;MQKISYVIPCYRSQHTVGGVVAEIAATMQTLPQYDYEVILVNDCSPDDTFGTIRGLVAGVDLAKNFGQHAALMAGFHKCSGDIVVCLDDDGQTPADEVGKLLAKIDEGYDVVYASYDTKRQAGWRNLGSWVNSKMTEIMLGKPPELVVNSYFAARRFIVDEMLRYEHCYPYVIGLVLRSTK
;
A
#
# COMPACT_ATOMS: atom_id res chain seq x y z
N MET A 1 -21.72 -6.95 -1.85
CA MET A 1 -20.87 -6.30 -0.84
C MET A 1 -19.48 -6.21 -1.47
N GLN A 2 -18.88 -5.01 -1.55
CA GLN A 2 -17.55 -4.86 -2.11
C GLN A 2 -16.51 -5.45 -1.14
N LYS A 3 -15.46 -6.05 -1.67
CA LYS A 3 -14.37 -6.63 -0.89
C LYS A 3 -13.12 -5.78 -1.00
N ILE A 4 -12.44 -5.58 0.14
CA ILE A 4 -11.18 -4.85 0.24
C ILE A 4 -10.03 -5.85 0.44
N SER A 5 -8.96 -5.72 -0.35
CA SER A 5 -7.71 -6.43 -0.12
C SER A 5 -6.67 -5.47 0.46
N TYR A 6 -6.29 -5.66 1.71
CA TYR A 6 -5.15 -4.98 2.30
C TYR A 6 -3.86 -5.69 1.90
N VAL A 7 -2.91 -4.97 1.31
CA VAL A 7 -1.59 -5.51 0.92
C VAL A 7 -0.51 -4.78 1.69
N ILE A 8 0.24 -5.52 2.48
CA ILE A 8 1.23 -4.99 3.42
C ILE A 8 2.57 -5.68 3.17
N PRO A 9 3.56 -4.97 2.62
CA PRO A 9 4.92 -5.48 2.52
C PRO A 9 5.57 -5.45 3.90
N CYS A 10 6.17 -6.57 4.33
CA CYS A 10 6.71 -6.74 5.67
C CYS A 10 8.21 -7.03 5.60
N TYR A 11 8.99 -6.24 6.34
CA TYR A 11 10.42 -6.47 6.51
C TYR A 11 10.90 -6.06 7.89
N ARG A 12 11.36 -7.02 8.71
CA ARG A 12 11.74 -6.84 10.13
C ARG A 12 10.58 -6.34 10.99
N SER A 13 9.40 -6.91 10.79
CA SER A 13 8.14 -6.45 11.37
C SER A 13 7.56 -7.40 12.40
N GLN A 14 8.36 -8.33 12.95
CA GLN A 14 7.87 -9.35 13.91
C GLN A 14 7.13 -8.75 15.11
N HIS A 15 7.44 -7.49 15.49
CA HIS A 15 6.84 -6.82 16.66
C HIS A 15 5.73 -5.84 16.30
N THR A 16 5.58 -5.46 15.02
CA THR A 16 4.64 -4.41 14.58
C THR A 16 3.47 -4.95 13.79
N VAL A 17 3.69 -5.93 12.91
CA VAL A 17 2.68 -6.43 11.97
C VAL A 17 1.41 -6.94 12.66
N GLY A 18 1.52 -7.55 13.85
CA GLY A 18 0.36 -8.00 14.62
C GLY A 18 -0.56 -6.85 15.06
N GLY A 19 0.04 -5.72 15.46
CA GLY A 19 -0.68 -4.50 15.81
C GLY A 19 -1.43 -3.91 14.60
N VAL A 20 -0.78 -3.87 13.43
CA VAL A 20 -1.39 -3.37 12.19
C VAL A 20 -2.60 -4.22 11.78
N VAL A 21 -2.48 -5.55 11.84
CA VAL A 21 -3.60 -6.46 11.54
C VAL A 21 -4.76 -6.28 12.52
N ALA A 22 -4.46 -6.09 13.79
CA ALA A 22 -5.49 -5.86 14.83
C ALA A 22 -6.22 -4.52 14.60
N GLU A 23 -5.50 -3.47 14.22
CA GLU A 23 -6.07 -2.16 13.90
C GLU A 23 -6.97 -2.23 12.66
N ILE A 24 -6.53 -2.93 11.60
CA ILE A 24 -7.36 -3.17 10.41
C ILE A 24 -8.66 -3.90 10.82
N ALA A 25 -8.54 -4.97 11.61
CA ALA A 25 -9.72 -5.73 12.03
C ALA A 25 -10.70 -4.87 12.86
N ALA A 26 -10.19 -4.04 13.77
CA ALA A 26 -11.02 -3.10 14.55
C ALA A 26 -11.70 -2.07 13.65
N THR A 27 -10.96 -1.50 12.69
CA THR A 27 -11.49 -0.53 11.73
C THR A 27 -12.59 -1.15 10.87
N MET A 28 -12.39 -2.36 10.36
CA MET A 28 -13.37 -3.03 9.50
C MET A 28 -14.66 -3.39 10.24
N GLN A 29 -14.64 -3.57 11.57
CA GLN A 29 -15.85 -3.69 12.36
C GLN A 29 -16.74 -2.44 12.29
N THR A 30 -16.16 -1.27 12.05
CA THR A 30 -16.90 0.00 11.89
C THR A 30 -17.42 0.22 10.48
N LEU A 31 -17.02 -0.62 9.52
CA LEU A 31 -17.34 -0.53 8.09
C LEU A 31 -18.06 -1.80 7.59
N PRO A 32 -19.20 -2.18 8.19
CA PRO A 32 -19.85 -3.47 7.93
C PRO A 32 -20.40 -3.65 6.48
N GLN A 33 -20.39 -2.58 5.69
CA GLN A 33 -20.79 -2.60 4.27
C GLN A 33 -19.72 -3.20 3.36
N TYR A 34 -18.48 -3.40 3.86
CA TYR A 34 -17.39 -4.04 3.14
C TYR A 34 -17.01 -5.39 3.75
N ASP A 35 -16.64 -6.33 2.89
CA ASP A 35 -15.84 -7.51 3.27
C ASP A 35 -14.37 -7.20 3.13
N TYR A 36 -13.47 -7.96 3.74
CA TYR A 36 -12.05 -7.71 3.62
C TYR A 36 -11.19 -8.97 3.73
N GLU A 37 -9.97 -8.86 3.22
CA GLU A 37 -8.87 -9.78 3.42
C GLU A 37 -7.59 -9.00 3.68
N VAL A 38 -6.65 -9.62 4.40
CA VAL A 38 -5.31 -9.08 4.65
C VAL A 38 -4.28 -10.00 4.02
N ILE A 39 -3.39 -9.43 3.21
CA ILE A 39 -2.30 -10.12 2.51
C ILE A 39 -1.00 -9.52 3.01
N LEU A 40 -0.27 -10.29 3.80
CA LEU A 40 1.03 -9.91 4.32
C LEU A 40 2.11 -10.56 3.47
N VAL A 41 3.08 -9.78 3.02
CA VAL A 41 4.17 -10.26 2.17
C VAL A 41 5.50 -10.09 2.88
N ASN A 42 6.07 -11.19 3.36
CA ASN A 42 7.42 -11.18 3.93
C ASN A 42 8.46 -11.04 2.82
N ASP A 43 9.21 -9.95 2.82
CA ASP A 43 10.31 -9.71 1.87
C ASP A 43 11.63 -10.31 2.39
N CYS A 44 11.59 -11.61 2.71
CA CYS A 44 12.73 -12.36 3.23
C CYS A 44 13.37 -11.67 4.45
N SER A 45 12.58 -11.43 5.48
CA SER A 45 13.03 -10.83 6.74
C SER A 45 14.05 -11.74 7.46
N PRO A 46 15.10 -11.16 8.07
CA PRO A 46 16.09 -11.94 8.82
C PRO A 46 15.63 -12.32 10.24
N ASP A 47 14.52 -11.75 10.72
CA ASP A 47 13.86 -12.03 12.01
C ASP A 47 12.66 -12.97 11.84
N ASP A 48 11.89 -13.22 12.91
CA ASP A 48 10.72 -14.09 12.85
C ASP A 48 9.44 -13.42 12.34
N THR A 49 9.58 -12.46 11.41
CA THR A 49 8.44 -11.79 10.76
C THR A 49 7.52 -12.81 10.10
N PHE A 50 8.07 -13.80 9.37
CA PHE A 50 7.24 -14.77 8.66
C PHE A 50 6.53 -15.73 9.62
N GLY A 51 7.17 -16.14 10.72
CA GLY A 51 6.52 -16.91 11.79
C GLY A 51 5.32 -16.17 12.36
N THR A 52 5.47 -14.88 12.63
CA THR A 52 4.38 -13.99 13.09
C THR A 52 3.25 -13.92 12.07
N ILE A 53 3.57 -13.68 10.78
CA ILE A 53 2.58 -13.60 9.68
C ILE A 53 1.74 -14.89 9.61
N ARG A 54 2.40 -16.06 9.65
CA ARG A 54 1.70 -17.37 9.59
C ARG A 54 0.73 -17.61 10.73
N GLY A 55 0.96 -16.97 11.87
CA GLY A 55 0.05 -17.02 13.01
C GLY A 55 -1.18 -16.10 12.87
N LEU A 56 -1.15 -15.15 11.95
CA LEU A 56 -2.19 -14.15 11.76
C LEU A 56 -3.09 -14.45 10.57
N VAL A 57 -2.48 -14.61 9.38
CA VAL A 57 -3.17 -14.76 8.10
C VAL A 57 -2.38 -15.65 7.14
N ALA A 58 -2.97 -16.01 6.01
CA ALA A 58 -2.25 -16.64 4.91
C ALA A 58 -1.29 -15.61 4.26
N GLY A 59 -0.01 -15.70 4.59
CA GLY A 59 1.02 -14.80 4.08
C GLY A 59 1.72 -15.29 2.83
N VAL A 60 2.44 -14.38 2.17
CA VAL A 60 3.37 -14.67 1.07
C VAL A 60 4.80 -14.54 1.61
N ASP A 61 5.66 -15.51 1.28
CA ASP A 61 7.08 -15.48 1.67
C ASP A 61 7.95 -15.42 0.41
N LEU A 62 8.76 -14.38 0.30
CA LEU A 62 9.68 -14.21 -0.83
C LEU A 62 11.01 -14.90 -0.56
N ALA A 63 11.56 -15.57 -1.56
CA ALA A 63 12.79 -16.36 -1.46
C ALA A 63 14.04 -15.52 -1.14
N LYS A 64 14.03 -14.23 -1.39
CA LYS A 64 15.05 -13.24 -1.02
C LYS A 64 14.43 -11.85 -0.91
N ASN A 65 15.15 -10.90 -0.32
CA ASN A 65 14.74 -9.50 -0.31
C ASN A 65 14.80 -8.91 -1.72
N PHE A 66 13.64 -8.51 -2.24
CA PHE A 66 13.45 -7.87 -3.54
C PHE A 66 13.04 -6.41 -3.42
N GLY A 67 12.79 -5.93 -2.19
CA GLY A 67 12.34 -4.58 -1.89
C GLY A 67 10.81 -4.42 -1.91
N GLN A 68 10.36 -3.34 -1.26
CA GLN A 68 8.94 -3.04 -1.00
C GLN A 68 8.06 -3.13 -2.24
N HIS A 69 8.50 -2.57 -3.38
CA HIS A 69 7.68 -2.57 -4.59
C HIS A 69 7.47 -3.97 -5.18
N ALA A 70 8.48 -4.84 -5.11
CA ALA A 70 8.35 -6.22 -5.55
C ALA A 70 7.46 -7.03 -4.59
N ALA A 71 7.57 -6.78 -3.28
CA ALA A 71 6.68 -7.38 -2.29
C ALA A 71 5.22 -6.97 -2.52
N LEU A 72 4.96 -5.67 -2.79
CA LEU A 72 3.62 -5.21 -3.16
C LEU A 72 3.09 -5.92 -4.40
N MET A 73 3.89 -6.05 -5.47
CA MET A 73 3.48 -6.77 -6.68
C MET A 73 3.15 -8.24 -6.40
N ALA A 74 3.93 -8.92 -5.57
CA ALA A 74 3.63 -10.28 -5.14
C ALA A 74 2.30 -10.38 -4.38
N GLY A 75 2.02 -9.40 -3.52
CA GLY A 75 0.74 -9.28 -2.81
C GLY A 75 -0.43 -9.01 -3.76
N PHE A 76 -0.25 -8.15 -4.76
CA PHE A 76 -1.28 -7.84 -5.76
C PHE A 76 -1.72 -9.07 -6.56
N HIS A 77 -0.81 -10.01 -6.86
CA HIS A 77 -1.17 -11.29 -7.46
C HIS A 77 -2.08 -12.17 -6.60
N LYS A 78 -2.16 -11.90 -5.31
CA LYS A 78 -3.00 -12.66 -4.35
C LYS A 78 -4.32 -11.96 -4.02
N CYS A 79 -4.47 -10.68 -4.39
CA CYS A 79 -5.69 -9.92 -4.14
C CYS A 79 -6.90 -10.53 -4.82
N SER A 80 -8.03 -10.57 -4.11
CA SER A 80 -9.33 -10.93 -4.68
C SER A 80 -10.39 -9.83 -4.52
N GLY A 81 -10.07 -8.74 -3.82
CA GLY A 81 -10.99 -7.63 -3.56
C GLY A 81 -11.22 -6.71 -4.74
N ASP A 82 -12.33 -5.99 -4.70
CA ASP A 82 -12.73 -4.97 -5.68
C ASP A 82 -11.91 -3.67 -5.50
N ILE A 83 -11.45 -3.45 -4.28
CA ILE A 83 -10.59 -2.33 -3.87
C ILE A 83 -9.34 -2.89 -3.21
N VAL A 84 -8.19 -2.35 -3.57
CA VAL A 84 -6.90 -2.72 -2.97
C VAL A 84 -6.37 -1.55 -2.16
N VAL A 85 -6.05 -1.79 -0.89
CA VAL A 85 -5.48 -0.81 0.03
C VAL A 85 -4.06 -1.24 0.37
N CYS A 86 -3.09 -0.35 0.14
CA CYS A 86 -1.70 -0.54 0.55
C CYS A 86 -1.40 0.30 1.78
N LEU A 87 -0.71 -0.24 2.74
CA LEU A 87 -0.18 0.47 3.90
C LEU A 87 1.11 -0.20 4.40
N ASP A 88 1.85 0.53 5.23
CA ASP A 88 3.11 0.04 5.77
C ASP A 88 2.89 -0.83 7.03
N ASP A 89 3.91 -1.62 7.39
CA ASP A 89 3.89 -2.62 8.48
C ASP A 89 4.41 -2.08 9.82
N ASP A 90 4.77 -0.78 9.89
CA ASP A 90 5.45 -0.16 11.03
C ASP A 90 4.47 0.46 12.07
N GLY A 91 3.17 0.45 11.78
CA GLY A 91 2.13 1.03 12.64
C GLY A 91 2.11 2.57 12.64
N GLN A 92 2.89 3.24 11.76
CA GLN A 92 2.85 4.70 11.63
C GLN A 92 1.75 5.15 10.67
N THR A 93 1.19 4.22 9.91
CA THR A 93 0.12 4.44 8.96
C THR A 93 -1.21 4.14 9.64
N PRO A 94 -2.08 5.14 9.90
CA PRO A 94 -3.32 4.95 10.64
C PRO A 94 -4.34 4.17 9.77
N ALA A 95 -4.55 2.89 10.10
CA ALA A 95 -5.49 2.05 9.36
C ALA A 95 -6.96 2.50 9.58
N ASP A 96 -7.27 3.21 10.66
CA ASP A 96 -8.57 3.77 10.97
C ASP A 96 -8.99 4.89 9.99
N GLU A 97 -8.04 5.50 9.30
CA GLU A 97 -8.31 6.52 8.28
C GLU A 97 -8.75 5.94 6.91
N VAL A 98 -8.74 4.62 6.75
CA VAL A 98 -9.12 3.97 5.49
C VAL A 98 -10.53 4.34 5.03
N GLY A 99 -11.45 4.58 5.96
CA GLY A 99 -12.82 5.01 5.64
C GLY A 99 -12.86 6.28 4.78
N LYS A 100 -11.92 7.21 4.95
CA LYS A 100 -11.81 8.42 4.13
C LYS A 100 -11.35 8.11 2.70
N LEU A 101 -10.43 7.16 2.54
CA LEU A 101 -9.97 6.72 1.22
C LEU A 101 -11.11 6.01 0.47
N LEU A 102 -11.83 5.12 1.16
CA LEU A 102 -12.96 4.39 0.59
C LEU A 102 -14.09 5.33 0.17
N ALA A 103 -14.41 6.35 0.99
CA ALA A 103 -15.41 7.36 0.62
C ALA A 103 -15.06 8.06 -0.70
N LYS A 104 -13.77 8.36 -0.94
CA LYS A 104 -13.31 8.94 -2.21
C LYS A 104 -13.38 7.95 -3.38
N ILE A 105 -13.08 6.67 -3.15
CA ILE A 105 -13.29 5.63 -4.15
C ILE A 105 -14.78 5.56 -4.53
N ASP A 106 -15.68 5.65 -3.55
CA ASP A 106 -17.14 5.62 -3.78
C ASP A 106 -17.63 6.87 -4.54
N GLU A 107 -16.98 8.03 -4.35
CA GLU A 107 -17.22 9.25 -5.15
C GLU A 107 -16.81 9.10 -6.62
N GLY A 108 -16.10 8.00 -7.00
CA GLY A 108 -15.74 7.70 -8.37
C GLY A 108 -14.26 7.85 -8.70
N TYR A 109 -13.40 8.14 -7.72
CA TYR A 109 -11.95 8.17 -7.93
C TYR A 109 -11.41 6.75 -8.11
N ASP A 110 -10.46 6.59 -9.02
CA ASP A 110 -9.83 5.29 -9.31
C ASP A 110 -8.70 4.96 -8.35
N VAL A 111 -7.98 6.00 -7.89
CA VAL A 111 -6.91 5.90 -6.88
C VAL A 111 -6.98 7.09 -5.93
N VAL A 112 -6.78 6.82 -4.66
CA VAL A 112 -6.77 7.84 -3.59
C VAL A 112 -5.55 7.62 -2.72
N TYR A 113 -4.69 8.63 -2.60
CA TYR A 113 -3.55 8.63 -1.69
C TYR A 113 -3.91 9.32 -0.37
N ALA A 114 -3.46 8.75 0.74
CA ALA A 114 -3.55 9.42 2.03
C ALA A 114 -2.63 10.65 2.05
N SER A 115 -3.10 11.76 2.56
CA SER A 115 -2.28 12.96 2.74
C SER A 115 -2.18 13.29 4.22
N TYR A 116 -0.95 13.30 4.74
CA TYR A 116 -0.67 13.69 6.11
C TYR A 116 -0.16 15.12 6.13
N ASP A 117 -0.68 15.94 7.07
CA ASP A 117 -0.16 17.28 7.33
C ASP A 117 1.25 17.19 7.95
N THR A 118 2.28 17.15 7.10
CA THR A 118 3.69 17.01 7.50
C THR A 118 4.27 18.33 8.03
N LYS A 119 3.62 18.98 8.97
CA LYS A 119 4.10 20.25 9.57
C LYS A 119 5.35 20.12 10.48
N ARG A 120 6.04 18.95 10.52
CA ARG A 120 7.14 18.72 11.47
C ARG A 120 8.37 18.00 10.93
N GLN A 121 8.80 18.24 9.70
CA GLN A 121 10.05 17.63 9.24
C GLN A 121 11.09 18.68 8.81
N ALA A 122 12.34 18.51 9.28
CA ALA A 122 13.44 19.45 9.15
C ALA A 122 13.78 19.83 7.67
N GLY A 123 14.08 21.12 7.46
CA GLY A 123 14.14 21.79 6.14
C GLY A 123 15.06 21.22 5.07
N TRP A 124 16.12 20.45 5.39
CA TRP A 124 17.04 19.96 4.35
C TRP A 124 16.59 18.63 3.72
N ARG A 125 15.74 17.86 4.40
CA ARG A 125 15.06 16.68 3.87
C ARG A 125 14.02 17.06 2.80
N ASN A 126 13.57 18.31 2.81
CA ASN A 126 12.62 18.85 1.84
C ASN A 126 13.24 19.04 0.45
N LEU A 127 14.57 19.27 0.33
CA LEU A 127 15.22 19.45 -0.97
C LEU A 127 15.24 18.15 -1.78
N GLY A 128 15.60 17.02 -1.15
CA GLY A 128 15.59 15.70 -1.80
C GLY A 128 14.16 15.26 -2.20
N SER A 129 13.20 15.52 -1.32
CA SER A 129 11.78 15.26 -1.60
C SER A 129 11.25 16.13 -2.74
N TRP A 130 11.63 17.41 -2.79
CA TRP A 130 11.28 18.32 -3.87
C TRP A 130 11.86 17.89 -5.23
N VAL A 131 13.15 17.52 -5.27
CA VAL A 131 13.80 17.00 -6.50
C VAL A 131 13.09 15.74 -6.97
N ASN A 132 12.81 14.78 -6.07
CA ASN A 132 12.10 13.55 -6.43
C ASN A 132 10.68 13.83 -6.94
N SER A 133 9.95 14.77 -6.32
CA SER A 133 8.62 15.18 -6.78
C SER A 133 8.69 15.79 -8.17
N LYS A 134 9.65 16.69 -8.44
CA LYS A 134 9.83 17.30 -9.76
C LYS A 134 10.23 16.29 -10.83
N MET A 135 11.08 15.32 -10.51
CA MET A 135 11.41 14.23 -11.44
C MET A 135 10.16 13.40 -11.76
N THR A 136 9.34 13.09 -10.77
CA THR A 136 8.10 12.31 -10.94
C THR A 136 7.07 13.09 -11.77
N GLU A 137 6.95 14.41 -11.55
CA GLU A 137 6.11 15.28 -12.38
C GLU A 137 6.53 15.24 -13.86
N ILE A 138 7.83 15.41 -14.15
CA ILE A 138 8.36 15.46 -15.51
C ILE A 138 8.33 14.09 -16.20
N MET A 139 8.77 13.04 -15.51
CA MET A 139 8.95 11.72 -16.10
C MET A 139 7.66 10.90 -16.18
N LEU A 140 6.75 11.08 -15.23
CA LEU A 140 5.53 10.27 -15.11
C LEU A 140 4.24 11.08 -15.32
N GLY A 141 4.35 12.38 -15.59
CA GLY A 141 3.18 13.24 -15.75
C GLY A 141 2.35 13.43 -14.48
N LYS A 142 2.98 13.25 -13.30
CA LYS A 142 2.29 13.41 -12.02
C LYS A 142 1.75 14.85 -11.87
N PRO A 143 0.45 15.06 -11.55
CA PRO A 143 -0.06 16.38 -11.21
C PRO A 143 0.76 17.01 -10.07
N PRO A 144 1.13 18.31 -10.16
CA PRO A 144 1.96 18.97 -9.14
C PRO A 144 1.35 18.92 -7.73
N GLU A 145 0.03 18.95 -7.64
CA GLU A 145 -0.74 18.97 -6.39
C GLU A 145 -0.87 17.57 -5.76
N LEU A 146 -0.62 16.50 -6.53
CA LEU A 146 -0.76 15.14 -6.05
C LEU A 146 0.42 14.75 -5.15
N VAL A 147 0.15 14.47 -3.90
CA VAL A 147 1.11 13.86 -2.97
C VAL A 147 0.95 12.35 -3.06
N VAL A 148 1.99 11.65 -3.49
CA VAL A 148 2.01 10.19 -3.57
C VAL A 148 2.81 9.61 -2.40
N ASN A 149 2.30 8.54 -1.79
CA ASN A 149 2.95 7.82 -0.70
C ASN A 149 2.60 6.32 -0.75
N SER A 150 3.08 5.55 0.25
CA SER A 150 2.82 4.11 0.37
C SER A 150 1.39 3.78 0.80
N TYR A 151 0.67 4.73 1.42
CA TYR A 151 -0.71 4.53 1.85
C TYR A 151 -1.68 5.04 0.79
N PHE A 152 -2.29 4.13 0.07
CA PHE A 152 -3.27 4.45 -0.96
C PHE A 152 -4.35 3.36 -1.08
N ALA A 153 -5.50 3.74 -1.61
CA ALA A 153 -6.54 2.83 -2.07
C ALA A 153 -6.68 2.94 -3.60
N ALA A 154 -6.84 1.82 -4.28
CA ALA A 154 -7.03 1.77 -5.72
C ALA A 154 -8.15 0.77 -6.09
N ARG A 155 -8.90 1.07 -7.15
CA ARG A 155 -9.82 0.11 -7.75
C ARG A 155 -9.06 -1.07 -8.35
N ARG A 156 -9.65 -2.24 -8.31
CA ARG A 156 -9.04 -3.49 -8.78
C ARG A 156 -8.47 -3.40 -10.19
N PHE A 157 -9.16 -2.76 -11.13
CA PHE A 157 -8.69 -2.68 -12.52
C PHE A 157 -7.34 -1.96 -12.66
N ILE A 158 -7.01 -1.00 -11.76
CA ILE A 158 -5.69 -0.34 -11.71
C ILE A 158 -4.62 -1.38 -11.37
N VAL A 159 -4.89 -2.22 -10.37
CA VAL A 159 -3.97 -3.28 -9.97
C VAL A 159 -3.81 -4.32 -11.09
N ASP A 160 -4.89 -4.67 -11.78
CA ASP A 160 -4.84 -5.60 -12.92
C ASP A 160 -3.98 -5.03 -14.08
N GLU A 161 -4.06 -3.70 -14.34
CA GLU A 161 -3.16 -3.06 -15.31
C GLU A 161 -1.69 -3.06 -14.85
N MET A 162 -1.44 -2.80 -13.55
CA MET A 162 -0.09 -2.86 -13.00
C MET A 162 0.52 -4.25 -13.10
N LEU A 163 -0.27 -5.30 -12.92
CA LEU A 163 0.17 -6.70 -13.01
C LEU A 163 0.56 -7.14 -14.43
N ARG A 164 0.26 -6.36 -15.47
CA ARG A 164 0.78 -6.57 -16.83
C ARG A 164 2.26 -6.18 -16.98
N TYR A 165 2.83 -5.55 -15.95
CA TYR A 165 4.25 -5.22 -15.93
C TYR A 165 5.09 -6.44 -15.56
N GLU A 166 5.81 -7.01 -16.52
CA GLU A 166 6.58 -8.25 -16.38
C GLU A 166 8.09 -8.04 -16.18
N HIS A 167 8.55 -6.80 -15.95
CA HIS A 167 9.98 -6.51 -15.77
C HIS A 167 10.44 -6.64 -14.31
N CYS A 168 11.76 -6.80 -14.12
CA CYS A 168 12.37 -7.17 -12.84
C CYS A 168 12.30 -6.11 -11.73
N TYR A 169 12.12 -4.83 -12.07
CA TYR A 169 12.20 -3.72 -11.11
C TYR A 169 10.92 -2.87 -11.17
N PRO A 170 9.83 -3.32 -10.55
CA PRO A 170 8.59 -2.55 -10.53
C PRO A 170 8.78 -1.28 -9.70
N TYR A 171 8.21 -0.18 -10.17
CA TYR A 171 8.02 1.05 -9.40
C TYR A 171 6.53 1.31 -9.26
N VAL A 172 5.94 0.81 -8.19
CA VAL A 172 4.47 0.77 -7.98
C VAL A 172 3.82 2.13 -8.19
N ILE A 173 4.38 3.21 -7.60
CA ILE A 173 3.84 4.57 -7.78
C ILE A 173 3.80 4.97 -9.26
N GLY A 174 4.87 4.68 -10.00
CA GLY A 174 4.93 4.95 -11.44
C GLY A 174 3.93 4.11 -12.24
N LEU A 175 3.74 2.86 -11.85
CA LEU A 175 2.74 1.98 -12.49
C LEU A 175 1.33 2.50 -12.24
N VAL A 176 0.99 2.90 -11.02
CA VAL A 176 -0.31 3.52 -10.68
C VAL A 176 -0.54 4.77 -11.55
N LEU A 177 0.41 5.71 -11.58
CA LEU A 177 0.28 6.95 -12.35
C LEU A 177 0.10 6.72 -13.86
N ARG A 178 0.65 5.63 -14.40
CA ARG A 178 0.48 5.25 -15.82
C ARG A 178 -0.82 4.52 -16.10
N SER A 179 -1.45 3.96 -15.09
CA SER A 179 -2.71 3.21 -15.20
C SER A 179 -3.95 4.09 -14.97
N THR A 180 -3.75 5.35 -14.54
CA THR A 180 -4.78 6.38 -14.37
C THR A 180 -4.71 7.42 -15.49
N LYS A 181 -5.82 8.12 -15.74
CA LYS A 181 -5.91 9.24 -16.68
C LYS A 181 -5.74 10.56 -15.95
#